data_9f4dc02e805aeb19c189235dde4105db
#
_entry.id   9f4dc02e805aeb19c189235dde4105db
#
_cell.length_a   1.000
_cell.length_b   1.000
_cell.length_c   1.000
_cell.angle_alpha   90.00
_cell.angle_beta   90.00
_cell.angle_gamma   90.00
#
_symmetry.space_group_name_H-M   'P 1'
#
loop_
_entity.id
_entity.type
_entity.pdbx_description
1 polymer ?
#
loop_
_entity_poly.entity_id
_entity_poly.type
_entity_poly.pdbx_seq_one_letter_code
_entity_poly.pdbx_strand_id
1 'polypeptide(L)'
;MFVVATATYPPDKAAEVTKKFLKGAEKPLPSFIKPGHILTAPGGELGIKVLAIYDIDDAKFKEGVKELAKRYVPFYDVEGFRYSSEVMMSTTEAIPLLGT
;
A
#
# COMPACT_ATOMS: atom_id res chain seq x y z
N MET A 1 8.14 -6.25 10.01
CA MET A 1 7.92 -6.72 8.63
C MET A 1 7.17 -5.65 7.86
N PHE A 2 7.59 -5.37 6.65
CA PHE A 2 7.01 -4.29 5.85
C PHE A 2 6.07 -4.83 4.78
N VAL A 3 5.02 -4.07 4.51
CA VAL A 3 4.20 -4.27 3.33
C VAL A 3 4.35 -3.02 2.46
N VAL A 4 4.73 -3.24 1.22
CA VAL A 4 4.85 -2.17 0.23
C VAL A 4 3.72 -2.35 -0.77
N ALA A 5 2.80 -1.39 -0.77
CA ALA A 5 1.67 -1.39 -1.69
C ALA A 5 1.94 -0.42 -2.83
N THR A 6 1.75 -0.88 -4.06
CA THR A 6 1.90 -0.07 -5.26
C THR A 6 0.57 -0.02 -5.99
N ALA A 7 0.09 1.18 -6.28
CA ALA A 7 -1.13 1.37 -7.05
C ALA A 7 -0.87 2.24 -8.26
N THR A 8 -1.54 1.95 -9.36
CA THR A 8 -1.51 2.79 -10.57
C THR A 8 -2.94 3.02 -11.04
N TYR A 9 -3.20 4.19 -11.58
CA TYR A 9 -4.51 4.51 -12.12
C TYR A 9 -4.41 5.57 -13.21
N PRO A 10 -5.39 5.61 -14.15
CA PRO A 10 -5.39 6.61 -15.20
C PRO A 10 -5.57 8.02 -14.63
N PRO A 11 -4.95 9.05 -15.23
CA PRO A 11 -5.09 10.43 -14.76
C PRO A 11 -6.53 10.94 -14.69
N ASP A 12 -7.40 10.48 -15.57
CA ASP A 12 -8.80 10.88 -15.57
C ASP A 12 -9.60 10.29 -14.40
N LYS A 13 -9.02 9.35 -13.66
CA LYS A 13 -9.61 8.77 -12.44
C LYS A 13 -9.07 9.40 -11.16
N ALA A 14 -8.19 10.39 -11.27
CA ALA A 14 -7.52 10.97 -10.11
C ALA A 14 -8.49 11.54 -9.07
N ALA A 15 -9.53 12.25 -9.51
CA ALA A 15 -10.52 12.81 -8.59
C ALA A 15 -11.28 11.73 -7.83
N GLU A 16 -11.70 10.69 -8.53
CA GLU A 16 -12.41 9.55 -7.92
C GLU A 16 -11.55 8.81 -6.92
N VAL A 17 -10.30 8.51 -7.30
CA VAL A 17 -9.34 7.82 -6.43
C VAL A 17 -9.02 8.65 -5.19
N THR A 18 -8.77 9.95 -5.36
CA THR A 18 -8.49 10.86 -4.24
C THR A 18 -9.66 10.89 -3.25
N LYS A 19 -10.88 10.98 -3.75
CA LYS A 19 -12.07 10.98 -2.90
C LYS A 19 -12.17 9.70 -2.08
N LYS A 20 -11.95 8.54 -2.69
CA LYS A 20 -11.97 7.25 -2.00
C LYS A 20 -10.85 7.15 -0.96
N PHE A 21 -9.67 7.66 -1.30
CA PHE A 21 -8.53 7.68 -0.39
C PHE A 21 -8.81 8.52 0.84
N LEU A 22 -9.33 9.71 0.67
CA LEU A 22 -9.65 10.61 1.79
C LEU A 22 -10.75 10.01 2.69
N LYS A 23 -11.73 9.37 2.09
CA LYS A 23 -12.78 8.67 2.87
C LYS A 23 -12.19 7.52 3.69
N GLY A 24 -11.30 6.75 3.10
CA GLY A 24 -10.61 5.66 3.80
C GLY A 24 -9.74 6.15 4.95
N ALA A 25 -9.11 7.32 4.78
CA ALA A 25 -8.25 7.91 5.80
C ALA A 25 -9.02 8.38 7.05
N GLU A 26 -10.34 8.47 6.98
CA GLU A 26 -11.16 8.77 8.16
C GLU A 26 -11.12 7.65 9.20
N LYS A 27 -10.81 6.42 8.77
CA LYS A 27 -10.62 5.29 9.67
C LYS A 27 -9.13 5.18 10.01
N PRO A 28 -8.75 5.39 11.28
CA PRO A 28 -7.35 5.24 11.66
C PRO A 28 -6.88 3.80 11.49
N LEU A 29 -5.59 3.64 11.21
CA LEU A 29 -4.97 2.32 11.18
C LEU A 29 -4.92 1.74 12.60
N PRO A 30 -5.03 0.41 12.74
CA PRO A 30 -4.76 -0.24 14.01
C PRO A 30 -3.35 0.11 14.52
N SER A 31 -3.17 0.08 15.84
CA SER A 31 -1.90 0.46 16.45
C SER A 31 -0.70 -0.40 16.03
N PHE A 32 -0.96 -1.62 15.56
CA PHE A 32 0.09 -2.53 15.11
C PHE A 32 0.54 -2.28 13.66
N ILE A 33 -0.06 -1.31 12.98
CA ILE A 33 0.37 -0.87 11.65
C ILE A 33 0.88 0.56 11.75
N LYS A 34 2.16 0.75 11.46
CA LYS A 34 2.76 2.08 11.43
C LYS A 34 2.89 2.53 9.99
N PRO A 35 2.22 3.63 9.60
CA PRO A 35 2.38 4.15 8.25
C PRO A 35 3.79 4.73 8.08
N GLY A 36 4.43 4.35 6.99
CA GLY A 36 5.67 4.95 6.56
C GLY A 36 5.40 6.02 5.51
N HIS A 37 6.23 6.05 4.48
CA HIS A 37 6.07 7.01 3.40
C HIS A 37 4.94 6.60 2.46
N ILE A 38 4.20 7.60 1.99
CA ILE A 38 3.28 7.47 0.87
C ILE A 38 3.79 8.44 -0.19
N LEU A 39 4.24 7.90 -1.31
CA LEU A 39 4.87 8.66 -2.38
C LEU A 39 4.05 8.53 -3.65
N THR A 40 3.96 9.61 -4.41
CA THR A 40 3.18 9.66 -5.64
C THR A 40 4.02 10.14 -6.80
N ALA A 41 4.00 9.39 -7.90
CA ALA A 41 4.56 9.82 -9.18
C ALA A 41 3.38 10.24 -10.07
N PRO A 42 3.18 11.56 -10.30
CA PRO A 42 1.96 12.04 -10.98
C PRO A 42 1.95 11.88 -12.49
N GLY A 43 3.07 11.55 -13.11
CA GLY A 43 3.17 11.48 -14.56
C GLY A 43 4.01 10.32 -15.05
N GLY A 44 3.66 9.09 -14.67
CA GLY A 44 4.36 7.90 -15.13
C GLY A 44 3.79 7.33 -16.42
N GLU A 45 4.49 6.36 -16.98
CA GLU A 45 4.11 5.67 -18.21
C GLU A 45 2.77 4.93 -18.06
N LEU A 46 2.51 4.38 -16.86
CA LEU A 46 1.26 3.67 -16.55
C LEU A 46 0.19 4.57 -15.91
N GLY A 47 0.37 5.89 -15.99
CA GLY A 47 -0.49 6.86 -15.36
C GLY A 47 0.08 7.32 -14.02
N ILE A 48 -0.79 7.60 -13.07
CA ILE A 48 -0.38 8.02 -11.73
C ILE A 48 -0.02 6.78 -10.91
N LYS A 49 1.13 6.83 -10.23
CA LYS A 49 1.61 5.72 -9.41
C LYS A 49 1.74 6.18 -7.96
N VAL A 50 1.21 5.38 -7.06
CA VAL A 50 1.33 5.61 -5.62
C VAL A 50 2.04 4.42 -4.98
N LEU A 51 3.00 4.70 -4.13
CA LEU A 51 3.73 3.69 -3.37
C LEU A 51 3.54 4.00 -1.90
N ALA A 52 3.03 3.04 -1.15
CA ALA A 52 2.79 3.17 0.28
C ALA A 52 3.56 2.09 1.04
N ILE A 53 4.30 2.50 2.07
CA ILE A 53 5.09 1.59 2.88
C ILE A 53 4.49 1.55 4.28
N TYR A 54 4.20 0.34 4.76
CA TYR A 54 3.65 0.11 6.09
C TYR A 54 4.55 -0.82 6.88
N ASP A 55 4.79 -0.48 8.14
CA ASP A 55 5.52 -1.34 9.07
C ASP A 55 4.50 -2.00 9.99
N ILE A 56 4.45 -3.33 9.95
CA ILE A 56 3.49 -4.11 10.74
C ILE A 56 4.25 -4.89 11.79
N ASP A 57 3.76 -4.83 13.05
CA ASP A 57 4.32 -5.64 14.13
C ASP A 57 4.27 -7.12 13.74
N ASP A 58 5.39 -7.83 13.91
CA ASP A 58 5.50 -9.24 13.51
C ASP A 58 4.45 -10.12 14.16
N ALA A 59 4.13 -9.85 15.44
CA ALA A 59 3.11 -10.61 16.17
C ALA A 59 1.70 -10.44 15.60
N LYS A 60 1.46 -9.38 14.84
CA LYS A 60 0.15 -9.04 14.25
C LYS A 60 0.20 -8.96 12.74
N PHE A 61 1.20 -9.61 12.14
CA PHE A 61 1.44 -9.46 10.71
C PHE A 61 0.24 -9.89 9.86
N LYS A 62 -0.32 -11.06 10.17
CA LYS A 62 -1.48 -11.58 9.43
C LYS A 62 -2.68 -10.64 9.50
N GLU A 63 -2.99 -10.13 10.70
CA GLU A 63 -4.08 -9.18 10.90
C GLU A 63 -3.81 -7.88 10.17
N GLY A 64 -2.55 -7.42 10.17
CA GLY A 64 -2.15 -6.20 9.48
C GLY A 64 -2.31 -6.32 7.97
N VAL A 65 -1.89 -7.43 7.39
CA VAL A 65 -2.05 -7.69 5.95
C VAL A 65 -3.52 -7.69 5.56
N LYS A 66 -4.36 -8.34 6.36
CA LYS A 66 -5.81 -8.37 6.11
C LYS A 66 -6.43 -6.98 6.17
N GLU A 67 -6.02 -6.18 7.15
CA GLU A 67 -6.54 -4.82 7.32
C GLU A 67 -6.17 -3.94 6.12
N LEU A 68 -4.92 -4.02 5.66
CA LEU A 68 -4.50 -3.27 4.49
C LEU A 68 -5.22 -3.72 3.22
N ALA A 69 -5.42 -5.03 3.05
CA ALA A 69 -6.15 -5.55 1.90
C ALA A 69 -7.59 -5.01 1.85
N LYS A 70 -8.27 -4.95 2.99
CA LYS A 70 -9.61 -4.38 3.09
C LYS A 70 -9.67 -2.93 2.63
N ARG A 71 -8.63 -2.17 2.88
CA ARG A 71 -8.60 -0.74 2.53
C ARG A 71 -8.50 -0.50 1.04
N TYR A 72 -8.08 -1.48 0.26
CA TYR A 72 -8.02 -1.37 -1.20
C TYR A 72 -9.30 -1.83 -1.90
N VAL A 73 -10.18 -2.54 -1.20
CA VAL A 73 -11.45 -3.01 -1.78
C VAL A 73 -12.29 -1.89 -2.41
N PRO A 74 -12.43 -0.71 -1.78
CA PRO A 74 -13.21 0.38 -2.39
C PRO A 74 -12.71 0.85 -3.75
N PHE A 75 -11.46 0.52 -4.11
CA PHE A 75 -10.87 0.93 -5.38
C PHE A 75 -11.10 -0.07 -6.51
N TYR A 76 -11.65 -1.24 -6.21
CA TYR A 76 -11.81 -2.31 -7.21
C TYR A 76 -12.76 -1.93 -8.34
N ASP A 77 -13.69 -1.03 -8.10
CA ASP A 77 -14.65 -0.55 -9.11
C ASP A 77 -14.14 0.63 -9.93
N VAL A 78 -12.95 1.13 -9.64
CA VAL A 78 -12.34 2.21 -10.42
C VAL A 78 -11.71 1.62 -11.66
N GLU A 79 -12.22 2.00 -12.83
CA GLU A 79 -11.69 1.49 -14.09
C GLU A 79 -10.22 1.87 -14.27
N GLY A 80 -9.39 0.87 -14.56
CA GLY A 80 -7.96 1.07 -14.77
C GLY A 80 -7.14 1.13 -13.50
N PHE A 81 -7.75 1.03 -12.33
CA PHE A 81 -7.01 0.96 -11.07
C PHE A 81 -6.36 -0.41 -10.93
N ARG A 82 -5.07 -0.40 -10.69
CA ARG A 82 -4.28 -1.62 -10.46
C ARG A 82 -3.53 -1.47 -9.16
N TYR A 83 -3.43 -2.56 -8.41
CA TYR A 83 -2.70 -2.53 -7.18
C TYR A 83 -2.02 -3.88 -6.93
N SER A 84 -0.87 -3.81 -6.31
CA SER A 84 -0.13 -4.98 -5.85
C SER A 84 0.49 -4.67 -4.50
N SER A 85 0.76 -5.70 -3.72
CA SER A 85 1.46 -5.55 -2.46
C SER A 85 2.57 -6.59 -2.37
N GLU A 86 3.67 -6.19 -1.75
CA GLU A 86 4.83 -7.05 -1.52
C GLU A 86 5.19 -7.01 -0.05
N VAL A 87 5.52 -8.18 0.49
CA VAL A 87 6.07 -8.28 1.83
C VAL A 87 7.58 -8.11 1.73
N MET A 88 8.11 -7.16 2.47
CA MET A 88 9.54 -6.88 2.50
C MET A 88 10.06 -6.92 3.91
N MET A 89 11.30 -7.30 4.05
CA MET A 89 12.02 -7.27 5.31
C MET A 89 13.23 -6.36 5.17
N SER A 90 13.80 -5.93 6.29
CA SER A 90 15.05 -5.15 6.23
C SER A 90 16.15 -5.99 5.57
N THR A 91 17.12 -5.32 4.95
CA THR A 91 18.26 -6.01 4.34
C THR A 91 19.01 -6.85 5.37
N THR A 92 19.14 -6.36 6.60
CA THR A 92 19.80 -7.08 7.69
C THR A 92 19.09 -8.40 7.99
N GLU A 93 17.76 -8.42 7.98
CA GLU A 93 16.98 -9.64 8.19
C GLU A 93 17.07 -10.58 6.97
N ALA A 94 17.19 -10.02 5.79
CA ALA A 94 17.21 -10.80 4.54
C ALA A 94 18.55 -11.49 4.29
N ILE A 95 19.66 -10.90 4.72
CA ILE A 95 21.01 -11.44 4.45
C ILE A 95 21.14 -12.92 4.78
N PRO A 96 20.75 -13.42 5.96
CA PRO A 96 20.85 -14.86 6.25
C PRO A 96 20.03 -15.74 5.30
N LEU A 97 18.92 -15.20 4.78
CA LEU A 97 18.05 -15.94 3.85
C LEU A 97 18.62 -16.00 2.44
N LEU A 98 19.57 -15.13 2.12
CA LEU A 98 20.19 -15.06 0.79
C LEU A 98 21.41 -15.97 0.65
N GLY A 99 21.67 -16.84 1.63
CA GLY A 99 22.72 -17.83 1.56
C GLY A 99 24.11 -17.34 1.90
N THR A 100 24.21 -16.23 2.57
CA THR A 100 25.52 -15.68 2.98
C THR A 100 25.89 -16.02 4.41
#